data_8a746b23bb273fa16d141f50f2ccda81
#
_entry.id   8a746b23bb273fa16d141f50f2ccda81
#
_cell.length_a   1.000
_cell.length_b   1.000
_cell.length_c   1.000
_cell.angle_alpha   90.00
_cell.angle_beta   90.00
_cell.angle_gamma   90.00
#
_symmetry.space_group_name_H-M   'P 1'
#
loop_
_entity.id
_entity.type
_entity.pdbx_description
1 polymer ?
#
loop_
_entity_poly.entity_id
_entity_poly.type
_entity_poly.pdbx_seq_one_letter_code
_entity_poly.pdbx_strand_id
1 'polypeptide(L)'
;MTRAPHSAVAIDAALQRGDAALIAYLPVGFPSVEDSIRAGKVLADCGVDVIELGFPYSDPGLDGPTIQRATVAALERGTHLKDLFHAVDDLTSYGISTCSMTYWNPVEWWGVERFAKDFAAVGGSGLITPDLPPEEGTQWEAASDKYDLERIYLSAPSSPEHRLKLIAEHSRGWVYAASSMGVTGARAAVGAHVADVVERTRAAGAERVCVGLGVSNGAQAREIGAYADGVIVGSALVKTLFDENVDRGLKALGELATELKSGVSGARA
;
A
#
# COMPACT_ATOMS: atom_id res chain seq x y z
N MET A 1 6.88 -18.01 -16.66
CA MET A 1 7.40 -16.82 -15.97
C MET A 1 7.23 -17.07 -14.48
N THR A 2 8.24 -16.82 -13.67
CA THR A 2 8.12 -16.85 -12.21
C THR A 2 7.27 -15.65 -11.79
N ARG A 3 6.24 -15.89 -10.98
CA ARG A 3 5.41 -14.79 -10.41
C ARG A 3 6.26 -13.87 -9.53
N ALA A 4 5.82 -12.63 -9.38
CA ALA A 4 6.43 -11.66 -8.47
C ALA A 4 6.46 -12.20 -7.02
N PRO A 5 7.45 -11.83 -6.21
CA PRO A 5 7.53 -12.24 -4.80
C PRO A 5 6.43 -11.56 -3.96
N HIS A 6 6.19 -12.09 -2.77
CA HIS A 6 5.36 -11.43 -1.75
C HIS A 6 5.95 -10.06 -1.36
N SER A 7 5.09 -9.16 -0.86
CA SER A 7 5.51 -7.78 -0.57
C SER A 7 6.57 -7.71 0.54
N ALA A 8 6.52 -8.56 1.55
CA ALA A 8 7.56 -8.66 2.57
C ALA A 8 8.94 -9.02 1.98
N VAL A 9 8.97 -9.94 1.01
CA VAL A 9 10.22 -10.32 0.32
C VAL A 9 10.78 -9.16 -0.51
N ALA A 10 9.91 -8.39 -1.17
CA ALA A 10 10.33 -7.20 -1.90
C ALA A 10 10.87 -6.10 -0.96
N ILE A 11 10.25 -5.93 0.21
CA ILE A 11 10.71 -5.02 1.26
C ILE A 11 12.10 -5.45 1.77
N ASP A 12 12.28 -6.74 2.09
CA ASP A 12 13.58 -7.27 2.53
C ASP A 12 14.67 -7.08 1.48
N ALA A 13 14.35 -7.27 0.22
CA ALA A 13 15.31 -7.05 -0.87
C ALA A 13 15.73 -5.58 -0.98
N ALA A 14 14.83 -4.62 -0.70
CA ALA A 14 15.17 -3.21 -0.61
C ALA A 14 16.10 -2.93 0.58
N LEU A 15 15.76 -3.46 1.76
CA LEU A 15 16.56 -3.29 2.98
C LEU A 15 17.97 -3.89 2.82
N GLN A 16 18.12 -5.03 2.16
CA GLN A 16 19.42 -5.63 1.86
C GLN A 16 20.32 -4.77 0.96
N ARG A 17 19.73 -3.88 0.16
CA ARG A 17 20.48 -2.89 -0.65
C ARG A 17 20.84 -1.63 0.14
N GLY A 18 20.42 -1.51 1.41
CA GLY A 18 20.53 -0.28 2.21
C GLY A 18 19.46 0.76 1.90
N ASP A 19 18.40 0.36 1.19
CA ASP A 19 17.26 1.21 0.83
C ASP A 19 16.11 1.00 1.81
N ALA A 20 15.21 1.99 1.96
CA ALA A 20 13.85 1.70 2.36
C ALA A 20 13.03 1.30 1.12
N ALA A 21 12.05 0.40 1.29
CA ALA A 21 11.19 0.03 0.18
C ALA A 21 10.30 1.21 -0.24
N LEU A 22 10.11 1.41 -1.55
CA LEU A 22 9.10 2.33 -2.08
C LEU A 22 7.84 1.55 -2.42
N ILE A 23 6.74 1.88 -1.73
CA ILE A 23 5.42 1.29 -1.94
C ILE A 23 4.53 2.36 -2.58
N ALA A 24 4.00 2.08 -3.76
CA ALA A 24 3.20 3.03 -4.52
C ALA A 24 1.72 2.61 -4.53
N TYR A 25 0.84 3.46 -4.03
CA TYR A 25 -0.59 3.26 -4.08
C TYR A 25 -1.19 3.76 -5.38
N LEU A 26 -2.05 2.94 -6.00
CA LEU A 26 -2.87 3.29 -7.16
C LEU A 26 -4.30 2.77 -6.98
N PRO A 27 -5.35 3.57 -7.25
CA PRO A 27 -6.72 3.06 -7.31
C PRO A 27 -6.96 2.30 -8.61
N VAL A 28 -7.51 1.10 -8.53
CA VAL A 28 -7.95 0.33 -9.71
C VAL A 28 -9.10 1.06 -10.38
N GLY A 29 -9.07 1.15 -11.72
CA GLY A 29 -10.11 1.79 -12.50
C GLY A 29 -9.97 3.30 -12.68
N PHE A 30 -8.86 3.92 -12.22
CA PHE A 30 -8.62 5.32 -12.43
C PHE A 30 -7.25 5.58 -13.11
N PRO A 31 -7.21 6.33 -14.25
CA PRO A 31 -8.34 6.91 -15.00
C PRO A 31 -9.28 5.88 -15.68
N SER A 32 -8.78 4.70 -16.01
CA SER A 32 -9.49 3.49 -16.44
C SER A 32 -8.81 2.26 -15.83
N VAL A 33 -9.36 1.06 -16.00
CA VAL A 33 -8.73 -0.18 -15.55
C VAL A 33 -7.39 -0.37 -16.28
N GLU A 34 -7.40 -0.22 -17.60
CA GLU A 34 -6.22 -0.36 -18.45
C GLU A 34 -5.14 0.69 -18.11
N ASP A 35 -5.54 1.93 -17.85
CA ASP A 35 -4.60 3.00 -17.52
C ASP A 35 -4.05 2.86 -16.10
N SER A 36 -4.82 2.32 -15.15
CA SER A 36 -4.29 1.97 -13.83
C SER A 36 -3.23 0.86 -13.90
N ILE A 37 -3.41 -0.13 -14.78
CA ILE A 37 -2.40 -1.17 -15.06
C ILE A 37 -1.16 -0.56 -15.73
N ARG A 38 -1.34 0.30 -16.74
CA ARG A 38 -0.22 1.03 -17.38
C ARG A 38 0.57 1.86 -16.36
N ALA A 39 -0.14 2.56 -15.45
CA ALA A 39 0.48 3.31 -14.37
C ALA A 39 1.32 2.40 -13.45
N GLY A 40 0.80 1.23 -13.08
CA GLY A 40 1.54 0.24 -12.31
C GLY A 40 2.82 -0.23 -13.01
N LYS A 41 2.79 -0.47 -14.33
CA LYS A 41 3.98 -0.84 -15.12
C LYS A 41 5.02 0.30 -15.17
N VAL A 42 4.57 1.55 -15.35
CA VAL A 42 5.46 2.73 -15.28
C VAL A 42 6.16 2.82 -13.91
N LEU A 43 5.41 2.60 -12.82
CA LEU A 43 6.00 2.59 -11.48
C LEU A 43 7.03 1.46 -11.28
N ALA A 44 6.74 0.27 -11.80
CA ALA A 44 7.67 -0.86 -11.78
C ALA A 44 8.98 -0.54 -12.52
N ASP A 45 8.88 0.06 -13.73
CA ASP A 45 10.04 0.49 -14.53
C ASP A 45 10.88 1.58 -13.84
N CYS A 46 10.25 2.39 -12.98
CA CYS A 46 10.94 3.40 -12.15
C CYS A 46 11.55 2.79 -10.85
N GLY A 47 11.45 1.48 -10.65
CA GLY A 47 12.08 0.79 -9.53
C GLY A 47 11.28 0.84 -8.22
N VAL A 48 9.97 1.06 -8.28
CA VAL A 48 9.07 0.86 -7.13
C VAL A 48 9.16 -0.61 -6.71
N ASP A 49 9.21 -0.87 -5.41
CA ASP A 49 9.40 -2.22 -4.87
C ASP A 49 8.08 -2.99 -4.72
N VAL A 50 7.00 -2.29 -4.35
CA VAL A 50 5.66 -2.87 -4.16
C VAL A 50 4.59 -1.92 -4.71
N ILE A 51 3.59 -2.46 -5.39
CA ILE A 51 2.37 -1.73 -5.74
C ILE A 51 1.25 -2.12 -4.78
N GLU A 52 0.62 -1.11 -4.20
CA GLU A 52 -0.59 -1.21 -3.40
C GLU A 52 -1.79 -0.79 -4.27
N LEU A 53 -2.62 -1.75 -4.66
CA LEU A 53 -3.82 -1.49 -5.43
C LEU A 53 -5.01 -1.23 -4.52
N GLY A 54 -5.55 -0.03 -4.56
CA GLY A 54 -6.80 0.33 -3.88
C GLY A 54 -8.01 -0.14 -4.67
N PHE A 55 -8.87 -0.97 -4.05
CA PHE A 55 -10.18 -1.28 -4.64
C PHE A 55 -11.15 -0.13 -4.33
N PRO A 56 -11.82 0.44 -5.36
CA PRO A 56 -12.76 1.54 -5.17
C PRO A 56 -13.93 1.15 -4.25
N TYR A 57 -14.21 2.00 -3.25
CA TYR A 57 -15.28 1.79 -2.28
C TYR A 57 -16.14 3.05 -2.15
N SER A 58 -17.46 2.89 -1.99
CA SER A 58 -18.41 4.00 -1.94
C SER A 58 -18.35 4.82 -0.65
N ASP A 59 -17.91 4.18 0.45
CA ASP A 59 -17.97 4.77 1.80
C ASP A 59 -16.57 4.73 2.48
N PRO A 60 -15.54 5.38 1.87
CA PRO A 60 -14.17 5.30 2.36
C PRO A 60 -13.97 6.11 3.64
N GLY A 61 -13.59 5.45 4.74
CA GLY A 61 -13.36 6.09 6.03
C GLY A 61 -11.99 6.74 6.20
N LEU A 62 -10.98 6.32 5.40
CA LEU A 62 -9.59 6.76 5.55
C LEU A 62 -9.02 7.49 4.34
N ASP A 63 -9.71 7.51 3.21
CA ASP A 63 -9.21 8.11 1.98
C ASP A 63 -9.25 9.64 2.03
N GLY A 64 -8.15 10.26 1.64
CA GLY A 64 -8.10 11.71 1.43
C GLY A 64 -8.82 12.15 0.15
N PRO A 65 -9.07 13.47 -0.02
CA PRO A 65 -9.91 13.99 -1.11
C PRO A 65 -9.43 13.60 -2.52
N THR A 66 -8.13 13.49 -2.73
CA THR A 66 -7.56 13.06 -4.03
C THR A 66 -7.94 11.62 -4.35
N ILE A 67 -7.82 10.73 -3.36
CA ILE A 67 -8.15 9.32 -3.52
C ILE A 67 -9.67 9.16 -3.67
N GLN A 68 -10.48 9.85 -2.85
CA GLN A 68 -11.95 9.84 -2.97
C GLN A 68 -12.41 10.22 -4.38
N ARG A 69 -11.84 11.29 -4.98
CA ARG A 69 -12.18 11.71 -6.35
C ARG A 69 -11.85 10.63 -7.38
N ALA A 70 -10.69 9.99 -7.27
CA ALA A 70 -10.28 8.90 -8.15
C ALA A 70 -11.20 7.67 -7.99
N THR A 71 -11.52 7.32 -6.75
CA THR A 71 -12.43 6.22 -6.39
C THR A 71 -13.84 6.44 -6.93
N VAL A 72 -14.42 7.63 -6.75
CA VAL A 72 -15.74 7.98 -7.30
C VAL A 72 -15.74 7.84 -8.83
N ALA A 73 -14.72 8.39 -9.50
CA ALA A 73 -14.61 8.29 -10.96
C ALA A 73 -14.48 6.83 -11.45
N ALA A 74 -13.76 5.97 -10.71
CA ALA A 74 -13.64 4.55 -11.03
C ALA A 74 -14.98 3.81 -10.86
N LEU A 75 -15.71 4.08 -9.76
CA LEU A 75 -17.05 3.51 -9.51
C LEU A 75 -18.07 3.94 -10.56
N GLU A 76 -18.08 5.22 -10.95
CA GLU A 76 -18.95 5.75 -12.00
C GLU A 76 -18.70 5.07 -13.37
N ARG A 77 -17.47 4.62 -13.63
CA ARG A 77 -17.11 3.85 -14.82
C ARG A 77 -17.43 2.37 -14.71
N GLY A 78 -17.94 1.91 -13.56
CA GLY A 78 -18.35 0.53 -13.36
C GLY A 78 -17.21 -0.42 -12.99
N THR A 79 -16.16 0.06 -12.34
CA THR A 79 -15.08 -0.79 -11.84
C THR A 79 -15.62 -1.80 -10.82
N HIS A 80 -15.30 -3.08 -11.02
CA HIS A 80 -15.75 -4.20 -10.21
C HIS A 80 -14.57 -4.95 -9.58
N LEU A 81 -14.85 -5.80 -8.60
CA LEU A 81 -13.82 -6.58 -7.91
C LEU A 81 -13.01 -7.50 -8.84
N LYS A 82 -13.60 -7.93 -9.96
CA LYS A 82 -12.88 -8.70 -11.00
C LYS A 82 -11.77 -7.89 -11.66
N ASP A 83 -11.93 -6.58 -11.74
CA ASP A 83 -10.92 -5.70 -12.33
C ASP A 83 -9.70 -5.57 -11.40
N LEU A 84 -9.90 -5.70 -10.08
CA LEU A 84 -8.78 -5.81 -9.13
C LEU A 84 -7.97 -7.09 -9.43
N PHE A 85 -8.63 -8.24 -9.54
CA PHE A 85 -7.90 -9.49 -9.85
C PHE A 85 -7.20 -9.43 -11.20
N HIS A 86 -7.81 -8.82 -12.21
CA HIS A 86 -7.18 -8.61 -13.50
C HIS A 86 -5.93 -7.71 -13.40
N ALA A 87 -6.03 -6.59 -12.69
CA ALA A 87 -4.89 -5.68 -12.49
C ALA A 87 -3.75 -6.36 -11.71
N VAL A 88 -4.07 -7.14 -10.67
CA VAL A 88 -3.07 -7.90 -9.91
C VAL A 88 -2.38 -8.94 -10.80
N ASP A 89 -3.14 -9.71 -11.61
CA ASP A 89 -2.57 -10.73 -12.51
C ASP A 89 -1.59 -10.11 -13.52
N ASP A 90 -1.97 -8.99 -14.11
CA ASP A 90 -1.17 -8.29 -15.10
C ASP A 90 0.14 -7.73 -14.48
N LEU A 91 0.05 -7.10 -13.30
CA LEU A 91 1.21 -6.52 -12.62
C LEU A 91 2.15 -7.58 -12.04
N THR A 92 1.61 -8.64 -11.43
CA THR A 92 2.45 -9.74 -10.91
C THR A 92 3.11 -10.53 -12.03
N SER A 93 2.43 -10.69 -13.18
CA SER A 93 3.02 -11.26 -14.39
C SER A 93 4.08 -10.35 -15.03
N TYR A 94 3.96 -9.04 -14.86
CA TYR A 94 4.99 -8.07 -15.25
C TYR A 94 6.24 -8.14 -14.37
N GLY A 95 6.10 -8.72 -13.16
CA GLY A 95 7.20 -8.96 -12.23
C GLY A 95 7.25 -8.04 -11.02
N ILE A 96 6.20 -7.22 -10.77
CA ILE A 96 6.13 -6.34 -9.62
C ILE A 96 5.28 -6.95 -8.50
N SER A 97 5.81 -6.93 -7.27
CA SER A 97 5.07 -7.34 -6.07
C SER A 97 3.84 -6.45 -5.87
N THR A 98 2.67 -7.09 -5.69
CA THR A 98 1.40 -6.36 -5.63
C THR A 98 0.57 -6.86 -4.44
N CYS A 99 0.22 -5.95 -3.54
CA CYS A 99 -0.79 -6.15 -2.50
C CYS A 99 -2.03 -5.30 -2.82
N SER A 100 -3.10 -5.47 -2.07
CA SER A 100 -4.29 -4.63 -2.22
C SER A 100 -4.71 -3.99 -0.91
N MET A 101 -5.12 -2.73 -0.96
CA MET A 101 -5.89 -2.10 0.11
C MET A 101 -7.38 -2.17 -0.28
N THR A 102 -8.16 -2.81 0.57
CA THR A 102 -9.62 -2.87 0.39
C THR A 102 -10.33 -2.80 1.73
N TYR A 103 -11.47 -2.12 1.74
CA TYR A 103 -12.38 -2.18 2.87
C TYR A 103 -12.98 -3.58 2.99
N TRP A 104 -13.44 -3.94 4.18
CA TRP A 104 -13.81 -5.33 4.47
C TRP A 104 -15.11 -5.77 3.78
N ASN A 105 -16.08 -4.88 3.63
CA ASN A 105 -17.37 -5.19 3.02
C ASN A 105 -17.27 -5.85 1.61
N PRO A 106 -16.46 -5.35 0.65
CA PRO A 106 -16.26 -6.04 -0.63
C PRO A 106 -15.72 -7.47 -0.52
N VAL A 107 -14.84 -7.73 0.46
CA VAL A 107 -14.28 -9.07 0.71
C VAL A 107 -15.35 -10.02 1.24
N GLU A 108 -16.15 -9.58 2.21
CA GLU A 108 -17.28 -10.35 2.73
C GLU A 108 -18.33 -10.65 1.65
N TRP A 109 -18.67 -9.64 0.86
CA TRP A 109 -19.63 -9.82 -0.23
C TRP A 109 -19.17 -10.83 -1.27
N TRP A 110 -17.88 -10.87 -1.61
CA TRP A 110 -17.28 -11.87 -2.50
C TRP A 110 -17.24 -13.26 -1.86
N GLY A 111 -17.17 -13.31 -0.54
CA GLY A 111 -16.88 -14.45 0.30
C GLY A 111 -15.41 -14.56 0.63
N VAL A 112 -15.07 -14.49 1.92
CA VAL A 112 -13.69 -14.33 2.44
C VAL A 112 -12.73 -15.39 1.89
N GLU A 113 -13.11 -16.67 1.98
CA GLU A 113 -12.27 -17.76 1.47
C GLU A 113 -12.15 -17.74 -0.06
N ARG A 114 -13.22 -17.42 -0.77
CA ARG A 114 -13.20 -17.28 -2.22
C ARG A 114 -12.30 -16.12 -2.66
N PHE A 115 -12.39 -14.99 -1.97
CA PHE A 115 -11.52 -13.85 -2.24
C PHE A 115 -10.05 -14.22 -2.07
N ALA A 116 -9.69 -14.83 -0.93
CA ALA A 116 -8.31 -15.25 -0.65
C ALA A 116 -7.79 -16.21 -1.74
N LYS A 117 -8.60 -17.20 -2.12
CA LYS A 117 -8.26 -18.14 -3.21
C LYS A 117 -8.03 -17.43 -4.54
N ASP A 118 -8.98 -16.58 -4.95
CA ASP A 118 -8.93 -15.88 -6.25
C ASP A 118 -7.76 -14.89 -6.29
N PHE A 119 -7.50 -14.17 -5.17
CA PHE A 119 -6.42 -13.21 -5.05
C PHE A 119 -5.03 -13.87 -5.06
N ALA A 120 -4.87 -14.99 -4.35
CA ALA A 120 -3.63 -15.79 -4.40
C ALA A 120 -3.42 -16.41 -5.79
N ALA A 121 -4.50 -16.84 -6.46
CA ALA A 121 -4.42 -17.44 -7.78
C ALA A 121 -3.85 -16.48 -8.84
N VAL A 122 -4.07 -15.19 -8.71
CA VAL A 122 -3.49 -14.14 -9.59
C VAL A 122 -2.16 -13.57 -9.09
N GLY A 123 -1.61 -14.13 -8.01
CA GLY A 123 -0.28 -13.77 -7.48
C GLY A 123 -0.26 -12.58 -6.54
N GLY A 124 -1.42 -12.14 -6.05
CA GLY A 124 -1.48 -11.10 -5.03
C GLY A 124 -0.78 -11.53 -3.74
N SER A 125 -0.02 -10.63 -3.12
CA SER A 125 0.76 -10.95 -1.92
C SER A 125 -0.06 -10.92 -0.64
N GLY A 126 -1.04 -10.04 -0.52
CA GLY A 126 -1.85 -9.91 0.69
C GLY A 126 -2.76 -8.69 0.69
N LEU A 127 -3.49 -8.49 1.80
CA LEU A 127 -4.39 -7.37 1.98
C LEU A 127 -3.96 -6.43 3.10
N ILE A 128 -4.14 -5.14 2.83
CA ILE A 128 -4.23 -4.07 3.81
C ILE A 128 -5.71 -3.84 4.07
N THR A 129 -6.14 -4.07 5.32
CA THR A 129 -7.55 -3.98 5.72
C THR A 129 -7.73 -2.83 6.71
N PRO A 130 -8.09 -1.62 6.26
CA PRO A 130 -8.11 -0.44 7.12
C PRO A 130 -9.24 -0.45 8.16
N ASP A 131 -10.30 -1.19 7.92
CA ASP A 131 -11.51 -1.28 8.74
C ASP A 131 -11.75 -2.65 9.38
N LEU A 132 -10.82 -3.61 9.23
CA LEU A 132 -10.87 -4.90 9.90
C LEU A 132 -9.82 -4.94 11.02
N PRO A 133 -10.23 -4.83 12.29
CA PRO A 133 -9.30 -5.01 13.41
C PRO A 133 -8.95 -6.49 13.62
N PRO A 134 -7.78 -6.81 14.23
CA PRO A 134 -7.37 -8.20 14.48
C PRO A 134 -8.41 -9.04 15.20
N GLU A 135 -9.14 -8.46 16.17
CA GLU A 135 -10.15 -9.17 16.97
C GLU A 135 -11.33 -9.69 16.12
N GLU A 136 -11.59 -9.09 14.98
CA GLU A 136 -12.64 -9.48 14.04
C GLU A 136 -12.07 -10.26 12.85
N GLY A 137 -10.74 -10.41 12.79
CA GLY A 137 -9.98 -10.97 11.67
C GLY A 137 -10.00 -12.49 11.53
N THR A 138 -10.63 -13.26 12.42
CA THR A 138 -10.52 -14.73 12.48
C THR A 138 -10.76 -15.44 11.16
N GLN A 139 -11.77 -15.02 10.39
CA GLN A 139 -12.06 -15.64 9.08
C GLN A 139 -10.99 -15.29 8.05
N TRP A 140 -10.51 -14.04 8.07
CA TRP A 140 -9.44 -13.60 7.19
C TRP A 140 -8.12 -14.29 7.51
N GLU A 141 -7.80 -14.46 8.78
CA GLU A 141 -6.59 -15.15 9.21
C GLU A 141 -6.59 -16.61 8.73
N ALA A 142 -7.68 -17.34 8.94
CA ALA A 142 -7.79 -18.70 8.46
C ALA A 142 -7.68 -18.81 6.93
N ALA A 143 -8.31 -17.88 6.19
CA ALA A 143 -8.25 -17.87 4.74
C ALA A 143 -6.86 -17.47 4.22
N SER A 144 -6.25 -16.44 4.80
CA SER A 144 -4.91 -15.97 4.41
C SER A 144 -3.83 -17.00 4.70
N ASP A 145 -3.91 -17.72 5.82
CA ASP A 145 -2.98 -18.83 6.13
C ASP A 145 -3.12 -19.99 5.13
N LYS A 146 -4.36 -20.32 4.77
CA LYS A 146 -4.65 -21.39 3.80
C LYS A 146 -4.10 -21.12 2.41
N TYR A 147 -4.12 -19.87 1.98
CA TYR A 147 -3.71 -19.46 0.63
C TYR A 147 -2.39 -18.69 0.57
N ASP A 148 -1.63 -18.70 1.67
CA ASP A 148 -0.32 -18.07 1.80
C ASP A 148 -0.33 -16.57 1.48
N LEU A 149 -1.31 -15.84 2.03
CA LEU A 149 -1.45 -14.39 1.87
C LEU A 149 -0.95 -13.62 3.10
N GLU A 150 -0.43 -12.44 2.88
CA GLU A 150 -0.03 -11.51 3.92
C GLU A 150 -1.26 -10.80 4.52
N ARG A 151 -1.19 -10.53 5.83
CA ARG A 151 -2.17 -9.76 6.60
C ARG A 151 -1.50 -8.48 7.08
N ILE A 152 -1.93 -7.35 6.54
CA ILE A 152 -1.29 -6.07 6.81
C ILE A 152 -2.26 -5.22 7.61
N TYR A 153 -2.13 -5.27 8.93
CA TYR A 153 -2.93 -4.46 9.84
C TYR A 153 -2.32 -3.08 10.05
N LEU A 154 -3.15 -2.14 10.52
CA LEU A 154 -2.77 -0.74 10.70
C LEU A 154 -2.43 -0.45 12.15
N SER A 155 -1.28 0.20 12.37
CA SER A 155 -0.95 0.88 13.64
C SER A 155 -1.08 2.40 13.48
N ALA A 156 -1.43 3.08 14.56
CA ALA A 156 -1.62 4.53 14.57
C ALA A 156 -0.94 5.16 15.80
N PRO A 157 -0.64 6.47 15.80
CA PRO A 157 -0.08 7.18 16.96
C PRO A 157 -0.91 7.03 18.23
N SER A 158 -2.23 6.92 18.09
CA SER A 158 -3.17 6.71 19.19
C SER A 158 -3.23 5.26 19.70
N SER A 159 -2.58 4.29 19.02
CA SER A 159 -2.60 2.89 19.42
C SER A 159 -1.82 2.70 20.72
N PRO A 160 -2.45 2.22 21.82
CA PRO A 160 -1.74 1.89 23.04
C PRO A 160 -0.90 0.61 22.88
N GLU A 161 0.05 0.36 23.76
CA GLU A 161 1.02 -0.74 23.63
C GLU A 161 0.38 -2.12 23.46
N HIS A 162 -0.67 -2.43 24.26
CA HIS A 162 -1.38 -3.70 24.12
C HIS A 162 -2.01 -3.87 22.73
N ARG A 163 -2.45 -2.76 22.10
CA ARG A 163 -3.00 -2.76 20.76
C ARG A 163 -1.91 -2.97 19.71
N LEU A 164 -0.76 -2.32 19.87
CA LEU A 164 0.40 -2.52 18.97
C LEU A 164 0.88 -3.97 19.02
N LYS A 165 0.90 -4.58 20.22
CA LYS A 165 1.24 -5.99 20.40
C LYS A 165 0.27 -6.91 19.64
N LEU A 166 -1.03 -6.70 19.81
CA LEU A 166 -2.06 -7.46 19.10
C LEU A 166 -1.91 -7.32 17.59
N ILE A 167 -1.72 -6.10 17.09
CA ILE A 167 -1.48 -5.82 15.66
C ILE A 167 -0.24 -6.58 15.17
N ALA A 168 0.88 -6.52 15.90
CA ALA A 168 2.11 -7.20 15.50
C ALA A 168 1.96 -8.73 15.49
N GLU A 169 1.29 -9.31 16.50
CA GLU A 169 1.06 -10.76 16.62
C GLU A 169 0.17 -11.31 15.49
N HIS A 170 -0.83 -10.55 15.05
CA HIS A 170 -1.78 -10.97 14.04
C HIS A 170 -1.37 -10.57 12.60
N SER A 171 -0.42 -9.66 12.45
CA SER A 171 0.13 -9.30 11.14
C SER A 171 1.03 -10.41 10.59
N ARG A 172 0.98 -10.56 9.26
CA ARG A 172 1.87 -11.43 8.51
C ARG A 172 2.39 -10.67 7.31
N GLY A 173 3.69 -10.53 7.22
CA GLY A 173 4.36 -9.73 6.19
C GLY A 173 4.92 -8.43 6.78
N TRP A 174 4.09 -7.43 6.99
CA TRP A 174 4.48 -6.14 7.54
C TRP A 174 3.30 -5.42 8.20
N VAL A 175 3.58 -4.37 8.97
CA VAL A 175 2.57 -3.51 9.60
C VAL A 175 2.54 -2.15 8.89
N TYR A 176 1.35 -1.66 8.59
CA TYR A 176 1.12 -0.32 8.04
C TYR A 176 1.04 0.69 9.18
N ALA A 177 2.05 1.53 9.36
CA ALA A 177 2.00 2.63 10.31
C ALA A 177 1.31 3.84 9.64
N ALA A 178 0.03 4.05 9.99
CA ALA A 178 -0.73 5.19 9.52
C ALA A 178 -0.38 6.44 10.34
N SER A 179 -0.15 7.57 9.68
CA SER A 179 -0.13 8.86 10.37
C SER A 179 -1.56 9.28 10.66
N SER A 180 -1.83 9.88 11.82
CA SER A 180 -3.15 10.45 12.09
C SER A 180 -3.47 11.50 11.04
N MET A 181 -4.49 11.25 10.24
CA MET A 181 -5.03 12.19 9.27
C MET A 181 -5.53 13.45 10.00
N GLY A 182 -4.96 14.61 9.66
CA GLY A 182 -5.54 15.89 10.03
C GLY A 182 -4.89 16.69 11.14
N VAL A 183 -3.67 16.35 11.58
CA VAL A 183 -2.94 17.28 12.45
C VAL A 183 -2.25 18.32 11.58
N THR A 184 -2.85 19.50 11.46
CA THR A 184 -2.21 20.72 10.96
C THR A 184 -1.20 21.20 12.01
N GLY A 185 -0.09 20.48 12.17
CA GLY A 185 1.02 20.84 13.04
C GLY A 185 2.29 21.10 12.23
N ALA A 186 3.27 21.73 12.82
CA ALA A 186 4.57 21.94 12.17
C ALA A 186 5.13 20.60 11.68
N ARG A 187 5.61 20.52 10.43
CA ARG A 187 6.12 19.29 9.77
C ARG A 187 7.07 18.47 10.66
N ALA A 188 7.91 19.15 11.46
CA ALA A 188 8.85 18.50 12.39
C ALA A 188 8.13 17.71 13.51
N ALA A 189 7.00 18.22 14.02
CA ALA A 189 6.23 17.52 15.06
C ALA A 189 5.54 16.27 14.50
N VAL A 190 5.05 16.31 13.26
CA VAL A 190 4.40 15.17 12.60
C VAL A 190 5.42 14.06 12.34
N GLY A 191 6.62 14.39 11.85
CA GLY A 191 7.70 13.42 11.61
C GLY A 191 8.13 12.69 12.90
N ALA A 192 8.30 13.43 14.01
CA ALA A 192 8.66 12.84 15.30
C ALA A 192 7.60 11.87 15.84
N HIS A 193 6.32 12.18 15.69
CA HIS A 193 5.24 11.30 16.11
C HIS A 193 5.18 10.00 15.29
N VAL A 194 5.51 10.06 14.00
CA VAL A 194 5.50 8.86 13.15
C VAL A 194 6.71 7.96 13.46
N ALA A 195 7.88 8.54 13.71
CA ALA A 195 9.06 7.79 14.14
C ALA A 195 8.78 7.04 15.46
N ASP A 196 8.10 7.68 16.44
CA ASP A 196 7.67 7.05 17.69
C ASP A 196 6.73 5.85 17.42
N VAL A 197 5.76 5.99 16.54
CA VAL A 197 4.86 4.87 16.18
C VAL A 197 5.63 3.71 15.56
N VAL A 198 6.57 3.98 14.66
CA VAL A 198 7.41 2.93 14.06
C VAL A 198 8.22 2.20 15.12
N GLU A 199 8.88 2.95 16.02
CA GLU A 199 9.68 2.36 17.09
C GLU A 199 8.82 1.51 18.02
N ARG A 200 7.69 2.03 18.50
CA ARG A 200 6.75 1.29 19.38
C ARG A 200 6.16 0.06 18.71
N THR A 201 5.79 0.16 17.43
CA THR A 201 5.24 -0.97 16.64
C THR A 201 6.31 -2.06 16.49
N ARG A 202 7.56 -1.67 16.24
CA ARG A 202 8.68 -2.59 16.13
C ARG A 202 9.01 -3.23 17.50
N ALA A 203 9.00 -2.44 18.59
CA ALA A 203 9.17 -2.96 19.96
C ALA A 203 8.05 -3.92 20.39
N ALA A 204 6.86 -3.76 19.82
CA ALA A 204 5.73 -4.68 20.03
C ALA A 204 5.85 -6.01 19.27
N GLY A 205 6.87 -6.20 18.41
CA GLY A 205 7.17 -7.46 17.74
C GLY A 205 6.95 -7.44 16.21
N ALA A 206 6.59 -6.30 15.62
CA ALA A 206 6.44 -6.22 14.17
C ALA A 206 7.82 -6.37 13.47
N GLU A 207 7.91 -7.31 12.53
CA GLU A 207 9.15 -7.58 11.77
C GLU A 207 9.49 -6.44 10.81
N ARG A 208 8.47 -5.86 10.17
CA ARG A 208 8.60 -4.77 9.20
C ARG A 208 7.52 -3.75 9.44
N VAL A 209 7.89 -2.47 9.40
CA VAL A 209 6.94 -1.36 9.59
C VAL A 209 7.09 -0.36 8.43
N CYS A 210 6.04 -0.23 7.62
CA CYS A 210 6.00 0.71 6.51
C CYS A 210 5.08 1.88 6.81
N VAL A 211 5.44 3.07 6.36
CA VAL A 211 4.80 4.33 6.77
C VAL A 211 4.08 5.00 5.61
N GLY A 212 2.78 5.31 5.82
CA GLY A 212 1.98 6.17 4.96
C GLY A 212 1.76 7.55 5.57
N LEU A 213 2.48 8.57 5.09
CA LEU A 213 2.49 9.94 5.68
C LEU A 213 2.40 11.05 4.64
N GLY A 214 1.55 10.95 3.63
CA GLY A 214 1.37 12.05 2.70
C GLY A 214 2.67 12.55 2.03
N VAL A 215 3.63 11.66 1.82
CA VAL A 215 4.90 11.93 1.14
C VAL A 215 4.63 12.40 -0.27
N SER A 216 5.32 13.44 -0.71
CA SER A 216 5.11 14.06 -2.01
C SER A 216 6.38 14.39 -2.79
N ASN A 217 7.56 14.11 -2.23
CA ASN A 217 8.86 14.36 -2.88
C ASN A 217 9.95 13.45 -2.28
N GLY A 218 11.11 13.39 -2.97
CA GLY A 218 12.22 12.54 -2.59
C GLY A 218 12.86 12.89 -1.23
N ALA A 219 12.88 14.16 -0.85
CA ALA A 219 13.44 14.57 0.43
C ALA A 219 12.61 14.02 1.62
N GLN A 220 11.28 14.08 1.51
CA GLN A 220 10.39 13.47 2.50
C GLN A 220 10.50 11.95 2.52
N ALA A 221 10.62 11.32 1.34
CA ALA A 221 10.83 9.88 1.25
C ALA A 221 12.11 9.44 1.96
N ARG A 222 13.20 10.20 1.80
CA ARG A 222 14.48 9.97 2.50
C ARG A 222 14.34 10.10 4.02
N GLU A 223 13.68 11.14 4.49
CA GLU A 223 13.48 11.38 5.92
C GLU A 223 12.76 10.20 6.59
N ILE A 224 11.67 9.71 5.98
CA ILE A 224 10.91 8.59 6.53
C ILE A 224 11.64 7.26 6.32
N GLY A 225 12.31 7.07 5.18
CA GLY A 225 13.11 5.90 4.88
C GLY A 225 14.26 5.68 5.86
N ALA A 226 14.75 6.71 6.54
CA ALA A 226 15.80 6.58 7.54
C ALA A 226 15.39 5.75 8.77
N TYR A 227 14.09 5.65 9.09
CA TYR A 227 13.59 4.90 10.24
C TYR A 227 12.52 3.85 9.93
N ALA A 228 11.81 3.97 8.80
CA ALA A 228 10.82 3.01 8.36
C ALA A 228 11.41 1.98 7.38
N ASP A 229 10.82 0.78 7.31
CA ASP A 229 11.27 -0.28 6.39
C ASP A 229 10.72 -0.06 4.97
N GLY A 230 9.63 0.70 4.86
CA GLY A 230 9.06 1.13 3.59
C GLY A 230 8.34 2.48 3.70
N VAL A 231 8.30 3.20 2.59
CA VAL A 231 7.63 4.48 2.44
C VAL A 231 6.47 4.31 1.46
N ILE A 232 5.24 4.57 1.93
CA ILE A 232 4.02 4.42 1.14
C ILE A 232 3.61 5.79 0.60
N VAL A 233 3.45 5.88 -0.72
CA VAL A 233 3.08 7.11 -1.41
C VAL A 233 1.83 6.88 -2.24
N GLY A 234 0.77 7.62 -1.94
CA GLY A 234 -0.51 7.50 -2.64
C GLY A 234 -0.90 8.80 -3.35
N SER A 235 -1.47 9.74 -2.61
CA SER A 235 -2.13 10.93 -3.16
C SER A 235 -1.27 11.75 -4.13
N ALA A 236 0.04 11.83 -3.91
CA ALA A 236 0.96 12.55 -4.79
C ALA A 236 1.06 11.87 -6.17
N LEU A 237 1.17 10.54 -6.19
CA LEU A 237 1.20 9.75 -7.42
C LEU A 237 -0.15 9.79 -8.14
N VAL A 238 -1.24 9.54 -7.42
CA VAL A 238 -2.60 9.56 -8.00
C VAL A 238 -2.94 10.94 -8.58
N LYS A 239 -2.43 12.03 -8.00
CA LYS A 239 -2.65 13.39 -8.49
C LYS A 239 -2.15 13.57 -9.93
N THR A 240 -1.08 12.92 -10.34
CA THR A 240 -0.54 13.02 -11.70
C THR A 240 -1.50 12.43 -12.74
N LEU A 241 -2.30 11.45 -12.34
CA LEU A 241 -3.25 10.75 -13.21
C LEU A 241 -4.55 11.54 -13.49
N PHE A 242 -4.74 12.72 -12.86
CA PHE A 242 -5.85 13.61 -13.17
C PHE A 242 -5.60 14.48 -14.42
N ASP A 243 -4.46 14.32 -15.08
CA ASP A 243 -4.21 15.00 -16.35
C ASP A 243 -5.17 14.47 -17.43
N GLU A 244 -5.79 15.38 -18.19
CA GLU A 244 -6.70 15.01 -19.30
C GLU A 244 -5.99 14.19 -20.38
N ASN A 245 -4.68 14.40 -20.54
CA ASN A 245 -3.84 13.58 -21.41
C ASN A 245 -3.18 12.47 -20.57
N VAL A 246 -3.66 11.25 -20.73
CA VAL A 246 -3.19 10.08 -20.00
C VAL A 246 -1.67 9.88 -20.12
N ASP A 247 -1.10 10.01 -21.31
CA ASP A 247 0.34 9.80 -21.52
C ASP A 247 1.17 10.88 -20.83
N ARG A 248 0.69 12.12 -20.77
CA ARG A 248 1.32 13.18 -19.97
C ARG A 248 1.24 12.91 -18.49
N GLY A 249 0.08 12.43 -18.01
CA GLY A 249 -0.11 11.99 -16.63
C GLY A 249 0.83 10.85 -16.24
N LEU A 250 0.95 9.82 -17.09
CA LEU A 250 1.87 8.69 -16.88
C LEU A 250 3.34 9.13 -16.89
N LYS A 251 3.71 10.07 -17.75
CA LYS A 251 5.07 10.65 -17.74
C LYS A 251 5.36 11.37 -16.42
N ALA A 252 4.45 12.22 -15.95
CA ALA A 252 4.60 12.91 -14.67
C ALA A 252 4.64 11.93 -13.48
N LEU A 253 3.87 10.83 -13.54
CA LEU A 253 3.92 9.73 -12.58
C LEU A 253 5.32 9.12 -12.51
N GLY A 254 5.91 8.78 -13.65
CA GLY A 254 7.25 8.20 -13.74
C GLY A 254 8.36 9.15 -13.24
N GLU A 255 8.26 10.44 -13.56
CA GLU A 255 9.20 11.46 -13.07
C GLU A 255 9.15 11.55 -11.54
N LEU A 256 7.95 11.61 -10.94
CA LEU A 256 7.79 11.63 -9.48
C LEU A 256 8.25 10.31 -8.84
N ALA A 257 7.91 9.17 -9.42
CA ALA A 257 8.34 7.86 -8.92
C ALA A 257 9.87 7.74 -8.89
N THR A 258 10.56 8.22 -9.92
CA THR A 258 12.02 8.24 -9.99
C THR A 258 12.63 9.13 -8.90
N GLU A 259 12.05 10.30 -8.66
CA GLU A 259 12.46 11.20 -7.57
C GLU A 259 12.28 10.52 -6.20
N LEU A 260 11.12 9.91 -5.96
CA LEU A 260 10.82 9.20 -4.71
C LEU A 260 11.76 8.03 -4.50
N LYS A 261 12.03 7.23 -5.56
CA LYS A 261 12.97 6.10 -5.49
C LYS A 261 14.37 6.57 -5.15
N SER A 262 14.84 7.65 -5.77
CA SER A 262 16.12 8.27 -5.40
C SER A 262 16.15 8.72 -3.94
N GLY A 263 15.01 9.16 -3.41
CA GLY A 263 14.87 9.55 -2.00
C GLY A 263 15.08 8.38 -1.04
N VAL A 264 14.45 7.24 -1.28
CA VAL A 264 14.55 6.06 -0.39
C VAL A 264 15.83 5.27 -0.59
N SER A 265 16.55 5.46 -1.70
CA SER A 265 17.83 4.78 -1.97
C SER A 265 18.92 5.24 -1.03
N GLY A 266 19.61 4.29 -0.37
CA GLY A 266 20.63 4.57 0.64
C GLY A 266 20.11 5.30 1.88
N ALA A 267 18.81 5.32 2.13
CA ALA A 267 18.23 5.98 3.30
C ALA A 267 18.54 5.23 4.62
N ARG A 268 18.91 3.95 4.52
CA ARG A 268 19.24 3.05 5.64
C ARG A 268 20.73 2.69 5.72
N ALA A 269 21.56 3.30 4.88
CA ALA A 269 23.00 3.07 4.84
C ALA A 269 23.76 3.78 5.98
#